data_2c060ac9159ee4b19852eceeb40ea326
#
_entry.id   2c060ac9159ee4b19852eceeb40ea326
#
_cell.length_a   1.000
_cell.length_b   1.000
_cell.length_c   1.000
_cell.angle_alpha   90.00
_cell.angle_beta   90.00
_cell.angle_gamma   90.00
#
_symmetry.space_group_name_H-M   'P 1'
#
loop_
_entity.id
_entity.type
_entity.pdbx_description
1 polymer ?
#
loop_
_entity_poly.entity_id
_entity_poly.type
_entity_poly.pdbx_seq_one_letter_code
_entity_poly.pdbx_strand_id
1 'polypeptide(L)'
;MQKLCSGLTAIHDNFHKNLTAVLETYGAKGYEMARKATPPGEHPLVCRHPETRKKCLFYSELLISHFKELTEEENKALKEFLQQHIQKPELYCRFKWENNSIAFWDNRCTAHKGIFDFGQAHRLMHRVAIQGATAPSK
;
A
#
# COMPACT_ATOMS: atom_id res chain seq x y z
N MET A 1 -12.41 13.56 -10.99
CA MET A 1 -11.65 12.54 -10.26
C MET A 1 -10.59 13.13 -9.31
N GLN A 2 -9.61 13.92 -9.75
CA GLN A 2 -8.56 14.48 -8.85
C GLN A 2 -9.13 15.29 -7.68
N LYS A 3 -10.15 16.13 -7.91
CA LYS A 3 -10.81 16.91 -6.86
C LYS A 3 -11.50 15.99 -5.84
N LEU A 4 -12.19 14.93 -6.29
CA LEU A 4 -12.78 13.92 -5.43
C LEU A 4 -11.71 13.25 -4.55
N CYS A 5 -10.70 12.66 -5.17
CA CYS A 5 -9.63 11.95 -4.43
C CYS A 5 -8.92 12.84 -3.39
N SER A 6 -8.76 14.15 -3.66
CA SER A 6 -8.13 15.08 -2.71
C SER A 6 -8.97 15.33 -1.44
N GLY A 7 -10.27 15.01 -1.47
CA GLY A 7 -11.16 15.11 -0.31
C GLY A 7 -11.21 13.85 0.55
N LEU A 8 -10.78 12.70 0.04
CA LEU A 8 -10.99 11.40 0.68
C LEU A 8 -9.93 11.06 1.72
N THR A 9 -10.39 10.35 2.75
CA THR A 9 -9.58 9.73 3.80
C THR A 9 -9.60 8.22 3.60
N ALA A 10 -8.44 7.63 3.42
CA ALA A 10 -8.26 6.19 3.27
C ALA A 10 -7.99 5.54 4.63
N ILE A 11 -8.71 4.48 4.94
CA ILE A 11 -8.48 3.65 6.12
C ILE A 11 -7.52 2.53 5.74
N HIS A 12 -6.30 2.60 6.28
CA HIS A 12 -5.28 1.58 6.09
C HIS A 12 -5.40 0.51 7.18
N ASP A 13 -5.58 -0.72 6.76
CA ASP A 13 -5.75 -1.87 7.65
C ASP A 13 -5.01 -3.08 7.10
N ASN A 14 -3.97 -3.51 7.78
CA ASN A 14 -3.12 -4.64 7.38
C ASN A 14 -3.86 -5.98 7.36
N PHE A 15 -4.99 -6.09 8.03
CA PHE A 15 -5.68 -7.36 8.22
C PHE A 15 -6.98 -7.50 7.43
N HIS A 16 -7.46 -6.46 6.76
CA HIS A 16 -8.77 -6.49 6.10
C HIS A 16 -8.90 -7.55 4.98
N LYS A 17 -7.80 -7.90 4.30
CA LYS A 17 -7.79 -8.94 3.26
C LYS A 17 -7.28 -10.30 3.75
N ASN A 18 -6.51 -10.33 4.83
CA ASN A 18 -5.77 -11.51 5.26
C ASN A 18 -6.21 -12.03 6.64
N LEU A 19 -7.37 -11.59 7.13
CA LEU A 19 -7.84 -11.94 8.48
C LEU A 19 -7.90 -13.45 8.69
N THR A 20 -8.48 -14.20 7.75
CA THR A 20 -8.60 -15.65 7.83
C THR A 20 -7.23 -16.32 7.93
N ALA A 21 -6.30 -15.98 7.04
CA ALA A 21 -4.95 -16.52 7.05
C ALA A 21 -4.17 -16.19 8.33
N VAL A 22 -4.37 -14.99 8.88
CA VAL A 22 -3.76 -14.57 10.15
C VAL A 22 -4.34 -15.37 11.32
N LEU A 23 -5.66 -15.58 11.36
CA LEU A 23 -6.32 -16.39 12.39
C LEU A 23 -5.92 -17.86 12.31
N GLU A 24 -5.78 -18.42 11.11
CA GLU A 24 -5.30 -19.79 10.90
C GLU A 24 -3.84 -19.97 11.34
N THR A 25 -2.99 -18.97 11.09
CA THR A 25 -1.55 -19.06 11.38
C THR A 25 -1.22 -18.78 12.84
N TYR A 26 -1.84 -17.76 13.43
CA TYR A 26 -1.46 -17.22 14.75
C TYR A 26 -2.55 -17.36 15.82
N GLY A 27 -3.75 -17.81 15.45
CA GLY A 27 -4.92 -17.90 16.32
C GLY A 27 -5.46 -16.52 16.75
N ALA A 28 -6.56 -16.54 17.50
CA ALA A 28 -7.24 -15.31 17.97
C ALA A 28 -6.33 -14.42 18.83
N LYS A 29 -5.56 -15.01 19.75
CA LYS A 29 -4.63 -14.25 20.61
C LYS A 29 -3.52 -13.57 19.81
N GLY A 30 -2.94 -14.27 18.83
CA GLY A 30 -1.92 -13.70 17.96
C GLY A 30 -2.47 -12.55 17.11
N TYR A 31 -3.68 -12.68 16.59
CA TYR A 31 -4.38 -11.60 15.91
C TYR A 31 -4.60 -10.38 16.80
N GLU A 32 -5.11 -10.57 18.02
CA GLU A 32 -5.33 -9.47 18.99
C GLU A 32 -4.04 -8.72 19.31
N MET A 33 -2.94 -9.43 19.52
CA MET A 33 -1.63 -8.82 19.75
C MET A 33 -1.16 -8.00 18.53
N ALA A 34 -1.25 -8.59 17.34
CA ALA A 34 -0.88 -7.91 16.08
C ALA A 34 -1.77 -6.70 15.82
N ARG A 35 -3.08 -6.80 16.10
CA ARG A 35 -4.04 -5.70 15.94
C ARG A 35 -3.77 -4.53 16.88
N LYS A 36 -3.36 -4.80 18.13
CA LYS A 36 -2.92 -3.78 19.08
C LYS A 36 -1.64 -3.09 18.64
N ALA A 37 -0.69 -3.84 18.07
CA ALA A 37 0.58 -3.31 17.59
C ALA A 37 0.41 -2.47 16.31
N THR A 38 -0.54 -2.84 15.45
CA THR A 38 -0.81 -2.18 14.16
C THR A 38 -2.31 -1.91 13.99
N PRO A 39 -2.87 -0.94 14.73
CA PRO A 39 -4.26 -0.54 14.55
C PRO A 39 -4.47 0.08 13.16
N PRO A 40 -5.70 0.13 12.65
CA PRO A 40 -6.00 0.86 11.43
C PRO A 40 -5.59 2.32 11.54
N GLY A 41 -5.00 2.84 10.47
CA GLY A 41 -4.59 4.23 10.36
C GLY A 41 -5.45 5.01 9.37
N GLU A 42 -5.71 6.27 9.66
CA GLU A 42 -6.38 7.20 8.74
C GLU A 42 -5.33 8.04 8.02
N HIS A 43 -5.37 8.04 6.68
CA HIS A 43 -4.45 8.84 5.86
C HIS A 43 -5.20 9.53 4.72
N PRO A 44 -4.80 10.74 4.31
CA PRO A 44 -5.32 11.34 3.09
C PRO A 44 -5.02 10.43 1.89
N LEU A 45 -6.01 10.22 1.00
CA LEU A 45 -5.77 9.48 -0.25
C LEU A 45 -4.77 10.21 -1.16
N VAL A 46 -4.78 11.53 -1.14
CA VAL A 46 -3.81 12.36 -1.87
C VAL A 46 -2.95 13.11 -0.85
N CYS A 47 -1.67 12.78 -0.82
CA CYS A 47 -0.68 13.37 0.08
C CYS A 47 0.25 14.32 -0.67
N ARG A 48 0.93 15.20 0.07
CA ARG A 48 2.07 15.96 -0.43
C ARG A 48 3.37 15.29 -0.01
N HIS A 49 4.24 15.08 -0.97
CA HIS A 49 5.58 14.62 -0.67
C HIS A 49 6.32 15.69 0.18
N PRO A 50 6.89 15.35 1.33
CA PRO A 50 7.40 16.36 2.28
C PRO A 50 8.52 17.22 1.71
N GLU A 51 9.37 16.68 0.85
CA GLU A 51 10.49 17.40 0.27
C GLU A 51 10.13 18.09 -1.06
N THR A 52 9.55 17.36 -2.00
CA THR A 52 9.24 17.92 -3.34
C THR A 52 7.97 18.73 -3.39
N ARG A 53 7.12 18.63 -2.35
CA ARG A 53 5.78 19.25 -2.24
C ARG A 53 4.79 18.84 -3.35
N LYS A 54 5.17 17.91 -4.22
CA LYS A 54 4.30 17.39 -5.26
C LYS A 54 3.21 16.51 -4.64
N LYS A 55 2.01 16.60 -5.19
CA LYS A 55 0.91 15.72 -4.80
C LYS A 55 1.17 14.30 -5.33
N CYS A 56 0.94 13.32 -4.50
CA CYS A 56 0.99 11.90 -4.85
C CYS A 56 -0.24 11.17 -4.36
N LEU A 57 -0.60 10.11 -5.07
CA LEU A 57 -1.67 9.20 -4.68
C LEU A 57 -1.10 8.20 -3.66
N PHE A 58 -1.57 8.30 -2.41
CA PHE A 58 -1.17 7.39 -1.33
C PHE A 58 -2.13 6.20 -1.29
N TYR A 59 -2.00 5.32 -2.30
CA TYR A 59 -2.90 4.21 -2.53
C TYR A 59 -2.17 2.87 -2.53
N SER A 60 -2.70 1.92 -1.76
CA SER A 60 -2.30 0.52 -1.80
C SER A 60 -3.54 -0.36 -1.72
N GLU A 61 -3.76 -1.18 -2.72
CA GLU A 61 -4.87 -2.14 -2.74
C GLU A 61 -4.84 -3.11 -1.56
N LEU A 62 -3.63 -3.47 -1.10
CA LEU A 62 -3.45 -4.42 0.00
C LEU A 62 -3.73 -3.80 1.37
N LEU A 63 -3.57 -2.50 1.51
CA LEU A 63 -3.67 -1.82 2.81
C LEU A 63 -4.97 -1.06 2.98
N ILE A 64 -5.55 -0.50 1.92
CA ILE A 64 -6.76 0.31 2.03
C ILE A 64 -7.99 -0.59 2.13
N SER A 65 -8.62 -0.58 3.30
CA SER A 65 -9.90 -1.25 3.52
C SER A 65 -11.04 -0.48 2.84
N HIS A 66 -11.16 0.82 3.11
CA HIS A 66 -12.20 1.68 2.52
C HIS A 66 -11.82 3.16 2.59
N PHE A 67 -12.59 4.00 1.91
CA PHE A 67 -12.58 5.46 2.05
C PHE A 67 -13.74 5.87 2.94
N LYS A 68 -13.46 6.66 3.96
CA LYS A 68 -14.36 6.99 5.07
C LYS A 68 -15.63 7.72 4.60
N GLU A 69 -15.52 8.53 3.56
CA GLU A 69 -16.57 9.40 3.05
C GLU A 69 -17.48 8.74 2.01
N LEU A 70 -17.22 7.49 1.63
CA LEU A 70 -17.92 6.80 0.54
C LEU A 70 -18.77 5.64 1.04
N THR A 71 -19.88 5.38 0.35
CA THR A 71 -20.69 4.16 0.52
C THR A 71 -19.90 2.91 0.09
N GLU A 72 -20.42 1.72 0.36
CA GLU A 72 -19.76 0.47 -0.01
C GLU A 72 -19.63 0.33 -1.54
N GLU A 73 -20.67 0.68 -2.28
CA GLU A 73 -20.69 0.64 -3.74
C GLU A 73 -19.70 1.64 -4.36
N GLU A 74 -19.66 2.86 -3.83
CA GLU A 74 -18.72 3.89 -4.27
C GLU A 74 -17.28 3.48 -3.95
N ASN A 75 -17.02 2.90 -2.77
CA ASN A 75 -15.74 2.35 -2.38
C ASN A 75 -15.27 1.28 -3.36
N LYS A 76 -16.14 0.33 -3.70
CA LYS A 76 -15.83 -0.74 -4.66
C LYS A 76 -15.45 -0.15 -6.03
N ALA A 77 -16.30 0.74 -6.57
CA ALA A 77 -16.08 1.36 -7.87
C ALA A 77 -14.79 2.19 -7.92
N LEU A 78 -14.53 3.00 -6.88
CA LEU A 78 -13.33 3.83 -6.85
C LEU A 78 -12.05 3.01 -6.66
N LYS A 79 -12.07 1.98 -5.81
CA LYS A 79 -10.92 1.08 -5.62
C LYS A 79 -10.56 0.36 -6.91
N GLU A 80 -11.55 -0.15 -7.64
CA GLU A 80 -11.34 -0.78 -8.94
C GLU A 80 -10.74 0.20 -9.96
N PHE A 81 -11.30 1.40 -10.06
CA PHE A 81 -10.77 2.46 -10.93
C PHE A 81 -9.32 2.81 -10.60
N LEU A 82 -9.00 3.02 -9.32
CA LEU A 82 -7.65 3.38 -8.89
C LEU A 82 -6.66 2.23 -9.15
N GLN A 83 -7.08 0.99 -8.93
CA GLN A 83 -6.26 -0.19 -9.22
C GLN A 83 -5.93 -0.30 -10.70
N GLN A 84 -6.90 -0.10 -11.58
CA GLN A 84 -6.67 -0.07 -13.03
C GLN A 84 -5.78 1.10 -13.43
N HIS A 85 -5.97 2.26 -12.79
CA HIS A 85 -5.20 3.47 -13.09
C HIS A 85 -3.71 3.30 -12.79
N ILE A 86 -3.35 2.77 -11.60
CA ILE A 86 -1.94 2.60 -11.21
C ILE A 86 -1.21 1.49 -12.00
N GLN A 87 -1.96 0.62 -12.68
CA GLN A 87 -1.41 -0.44 -13.53
C GLN A 87 -1.18 0.00 -14.98
N LYS A 88 -1.41 1.25 -15.32
CA LYS A 88 -1.13 1.75 -16.67
C LYS A 88 0.36 1.70 -16.96
N PRO A 89 0.77 1.25 -18.17
CA PRO A 89 2.19 1.11 -18.53
C PRO A 89 3.02 2.37 -18.31
N GLU A 90 2.41 3.54 -18.46
CA GLU A 90 3.07 4.84 -18.30
C GLU A 90 3.44 5.17 -16.84
N LEU A 91 2.85 4.44 -15.88
CA LEU A 91 3.00 4.71 -14.45
C LEU A 91 3.90 3.72 -13.73
N TYR A 92 4.38 2.68 -14.39
CA TYR A 92 5.26 1.70 -13.76
C TYR A 92 6.49 1.36 -14.59
N CYS A 93 7.52 0.87 -13.92
CA CYS A 93 8.65 0.22 -14.55
C CYS A 93 8.87 -1.15 -13.94
N ARG A 94 9.42 -2.07 -14.72
CA ARG A 94 9.83 -3.38 -14.23
C ARG A 94 11.34 -3.35 -13.96
N PHE A 95 11.72 -3.58 -12.70
CA PHE A 95 13.11 -3.75 -12.30
C PHE A 95 13.51 -5.22 -12.48
N LYS A 96 14.52 -5.48 -13.29
CA LYS A 96 15.09 -6.82 -13.47
C LYS A 96 16.22 -7.00 -12.46
N TRP A 97 16.04 -7.97 -11.58
CA TRP A 97 17.04 -8.32 -10.58
C TRP A 97 18.18 -9.14 -11.17
N GLU A 98 19.39 -8.80 -10.79
CA GLU A 98 20.61 -9.55 -11.03
C GLU A 98 21.34 -9.78 -9.70
N ASN A 99 22.34 -10.66 -9.66
CA ASN A 99 23.13 -10.86 -8.47
C ASN A 99 23.79 -9.53 -8.06
N ASN A 100 23.71 -9.20 -6.77
CA ASN A 100 24.22 -7.96 -6.19
C ASN A 100 23.48 -6.67 -6.65
N SER A 101 22.32 -6.79 -7.28
CA SER A 101 21.48 -5.62 -7.55
C SER A 101 20.97 -5.00 -6.26
N ILE A 102 20.97 -3.68 -6.20
CA ILE A 102 20.36 -2.89 -5.14
C ILE A 102 19.28 -2.00 -5.77
N ALA A 103 18.04 -2.10 -5.27
CA ALA A 103 16.96 -1.18 -5.63
C ALA A 103 16.63 -0.28 -4.44
N PHE A 104 16.57 1.01 -4.68
CA PHE A 104 16.23 2.02 -3.69
C PHE A 104 15.04 2.84 -4.19
N TRP A 105 13.97 2.93 -3.38
CA TRP A 105 12.77 3.68 -3.73
C TRP A 105 12.15 4.37 -2.51
N ASP A 106 11.39 5.41 -2.78
CA ASP A 106 10.69 6.17 -1.76
C ASP A 106 9.26 5.63 -1.56
N ASN A 107 9.00 4.98 -0.44
CA ASN A 107 7.69 4.43 -0.09
C ASN A 107 6.59 5.50 0.09
N ARG A 108 6.96 6.78 0.23
CA ARG A 108 6.00 7.87 0.42
C ARG A 108 5.22 8.21 -0.85
N CYS A 109 5.75 7.88 -2.02
CA CYS A 109 5.16 8.22 -3.31
C CYS A 109 5.21 7.11 -4.35
N THR A 110 5.77 5.95 -4.03
CA THR A 110 5.82 4.79 -4.92
C THR A 110 5.16 3.56 -4.31
N ALA A 111 4.59 2.72 -5.15
CA ALA A 111 4.16 1.38 -4.79
C ALA A 111 5.02 0.34 -5.52
N HIS A 112 5.22 -0.80 -4.91
CA HIS A 112 5.96 -1.90 -5.52
C HIS A 112 5.23 -3.23 -5.34
N LYS A 113 5.46 -4.14 -6.28
CA LYS A 113 4.87 -5.48 -6.27
C LYS A 113 5.95 -6.51 -6.63
N GLY A 114 6.03 -7.58 -5.85
CA GLY A 114 6.84 -8.75 -6.22
C GLY A 114 6.22 -9.47 -7.40
N ILE A 115 7.06 -9.83 -8.38
CA ILE A 115 6.65 -10.65 -9.52
C ILE A 115 7.22 -12.05 -9.25
N PHE A 116 6.34 -13.05 -9.22
CA PHE A 116 6.69 -14.44 -8.90
C PHE A 116 6.94 -15.26 -10.18
N ASP A 117 7.83 -14.76 -11.03
CA ASP A 117 8.18 -15.37 -12.33
C ASP A 117 9.52 -16.10 -12.32
N PHE A 118 10.08 -16.35 -11.14
CA PHE A 118 11.36 -17.03 -10.95
C PHE A 118 11.23 -18.59 -10.84
N GLY A 119 10.00 -19.12 -10.91
CA GLY A 119 9.74 -20.57 -10.88
C GLY A 119 10.34 -21.26 -9.66
N GLN A 120 11.16 -22.29 -9.87
CA GLN A 120 11.85 -23.06 -8.82
C GLN A 120 13.23 -22.49 -8.45
N ALA A 121 13.63 -21.37 -9.04
CA ALA A 121 14.93 -20.76 -8.74
C ALA A 121 15.00 -20.28 -7.29
N HIS A 122 16.13 -20.52 -6.62
CA HIS A 122 16.37 -19.98 -5.28
C HIS A 122 16.47 -18.46 -5.35
N ARG A 123 15.69 -17.79 -4.51
CA ARG A 123 15.68 -16.34 -4.42
C ARG A 123 15.83 -15.91 -2.94
N LEU A 124 16.92 -15.22 -2.64
CA LEU A 124 17.15 -14.60 -1.35
C LEU A 124 17.19 -13.09 -1.52
N MET A 125 16.35 -12.38 -0.77
CA MET A 125 16.24 -10.91 -0.82
C MET A 125 16.40 -10.35 0.58
N HIS A 126 17.19 -9.30 0.71
CA HIS A 126 17.28 -8.52 1.94
C HIS A 126 16.54 -7.19 1.75
N ARG A 127 15.83 -6.77 2.78
CA ARG A 127 15.10 -5.49 2.78
C ARG A 127 15.44 -4.71 4.05
N VAL A 128 15.77 -3.44 3.85
CA VAL A 128 15.88 -2.45 4.93
C VAL A 128 14.88 -1.34 4.65
N ALA A 129 14.13 -0.91 5.65
CA ALA A 129 13.22 0.22 5.54
C ALA A 129 13.66 1.30 6.52
N ILE A 130 13.81 2.52 6.01
CA ILE A 130 14.06 3.71 6.84
C ILE A 130 12.70 4.19 7.35
N GLN A 131 12.58 4.31 8.66
CA GLN A 131 11.38 4.83 9.29
C GLN A 131 11.26 6.33 9.05
N GLY A 132 10.11 6.79 8.54
CA GLY A 132 9.81 8.19 8.39
C GLY A 132 9.49 8.85 9.74
N ALA A 133 9.85 10.13 9.87
CA ALA A 133 9.59 10.91 11.09
C ALA A 133 8.13 11.43 11.19
N THR A 134 7.42 11.52 10.06
CA THR A 134 6.08 12.11 9.98
C THR A 134 5.12 11.24 9.18
N ALA A 135 3.85 11.25 9.60
CA ALA A 135 2.78 10.63 8.84
C ALA A 135 2.50 11.38 7.53
N PRO A 136 1.94 10.70 6.50
CA PRO A 136 1.47 11.35 5.28
C PRO A 136 0.46 12.46 5.58
N SER A 137 0.59 13.61 4.94
CA SER A 137 -0.26 14.80 5.14
C SER A 137 -0.74 15.39 3.81
N LYS A 138 -1.83 16.19 3.86
CA LYS A 138 -2.38 16.91 2.69
C LYS A 138 -1.45 17.98 2.16
#